data_afb62eb478797376131cfb51d93e5303
#
_entry.id   afb62eb478797376131cfb51d93e5303
#
_cell.length_a   1.000
_cell.length_b   1.000
_cell.length_c   1.000
_cell.angle_alpha   90.00
_cell.angle_beta   90.00
_cell.angle_gamma   90.00
#
_symmetry.space_group_name_H-M   'P 1'
#
loop_
_entity.id
_entity.type
_entity.pdbx_description
1 polymer ?
#
loop_
_entity_poly.entity_id
_entity_poly.type
_entity_poly.pdbx_seq_one_letter_code
_entity_poly.pdbx_strand_id
1 'polypeptide(L)'
;MLYGKLLRFTYRLERNPGFASVKRGLLLLTPVLIVGAVALMLRNLPIPGFQEWITAAAGGAVYSTLGFIYDATIGIMSLCLLCGISYSYAATISGSDKTFCLVAVMASLGSFFILFSAQSSGVFEFASLGAVSMFGAILCSVTATALFGAFSRYLPARLRSYSAGMDVQFRVSVSLIVPVWLCVLHF
;
A
#
# COMPACT_ATOMS: atom_id res chain seq x y z
N MET A 1 -31.15 -9.28 -20.50
CA MET A 1 -29.91 -9.85 -21.08
C MET A 1 -28.63 -9.16 -20.58
N LEU A 2 -28.62 -7.84 -20.34
CA LEU A 2 -27.45 -7.08 -19.81
C LEU A 2 -27.07 -7.50 -18.37
N TYR A 3 -28.05 -7.71 -17.51
CA TYR A 3 -27.87 -8.07 -16.09
C TYR A 3 -27.08 -9.38 -15.90
N GLY A 4 -27.33 -10.39 -16.75
CA GLY A 4 -26.59 -11.66 -16.68
C GLY A 4 -25.12 -11.56 -17.19
N LYS A 5 -24.83 -10.61 -18.09
CA LYS A 5 -23.45 -10.33 -18.54
C LYS A 5 -22.67 -9.57 -17.45
N LEU A 6 -23.32 -8.61 -16.79
CA LEU A 6 -22.72 -7.86 -15.66
C LEU A 6 -22.42 -8.79 -14.48
N LEU A 7 -23.33 -9.68 -14.10
CA LEU A 7 -23.10 -10.67 -13.02
C LEU A 7 -21.96 -11.65 -13.35
N ARG A 8 -21.83 -12.10 -14.59
CA ARG A 8 -20.69 -12.95 -15.00
C ARG A 8 -19.36 -12.17 -15.02
N PHE A 9 -19.40 -10.91 -15.36
CA PHE A 9 -18.22 -10.04 -15.36
C PHE A 9 -17.75 -9.78 -13.94
N THR A 10 -18.65 -9.41 -13.01
CA THR A 10 -18.34 -9.23 -11.57
C THR A 10 -17.80 -10.53 -10.95
N TYR A 11 -18.40 -11.66 -11.26
CA TYR A 11 -17.93 -12.95 -10.76
C TYR A 11 -16.53 -13.33 -11.27
N ARG A 12 -16.21 -13.00 -12.52
CA ARG A 12 -14.85 -13.18 -13.07
C ARG A 12 -13.83 -12.23 -12.45
N LEU A 13 -14.21 -10.99 -12.17
CA LEU A 13 -13.36 -10.02 -11.48
C LEU A 13 -13.08 -10.45 -10.04
N GLU A 14 -14.08 -10.90 -9.29
CA GLU A 14 -13.90 -11.37 -7.92
C GLU A 14 -13.03 -12.63 -7.82
N ARG A 15 -12.98 -13.43 -8.86
CA ARG A 15 -12.14 -14.63 -8.95
C ARG A 15 -10.67 -14.29 -9.27
N ASN A 16 -10.38 -13.07 -9.71
CA ASN A 16 -9.01 -12.63 -9.95
C ASN A 16 -8.35 -12.29 -8.60
N PRO A 17 -7.23 -12.95 -8.23
CA PRO A 17 -6.57 -12.74 -6.94
C PRO A 17 -6.10 -11.30 -6.74
N GLY A 18 -5.73 -10.60 -7.81
CA GLY A 18 -5.36 -9.18 -7.74
C GLY A 18 -6.54 -8.30 -7.32
N PHE A 19 -7.71 -8.49 -7.93
CA PHE A 19 -8.90 -7.69 -7.60
C PHE A 19 -9.42 -7.98 -6.19
N ALA A 20 -9.42 -9.25 -5.78
CA ALA A 20 -9.77 -9.63 -4.41
C ALA A 20 -8.83 -8.98 -3.38
N SER A 21 -7.56 -8.83 -3.70
CA SER A 21 -6.56 -8.19 -2.84
C SER A 21 -6.75 -6.68 -2.75
N VAL A 22 -7.13 -6.01 -3.85
CA VAL A 22 -7.51 -4.59 -3.85
C VAL A 22 -8.70 -4.36 -2.93
N LYS A 23 -9.76 -5.17 -3.05
CA LYS A 23 -10.93 -5.11 -2.16
C LYS A 23 -10.54 -5.25 -0.68
N ARG A 24 -9.70 -6.23 -0.35
CA ARG A 24 -9.20 -6.43 1.02
C ARG A 24 -8.34 -5.27 1.50
N GLY A 25 -7.45 -4.74 0.67
CA GLY A 25 -6.63 -3.58 0.99
C GLY A 25 -7.46 -2.34 1.30
N LEU A 26 -8.50 -2.06 0.51
CA LEU A 26 -9.45 -0.98 0.76
C LEU A 26 -10.21 -1.15 2.09
N LEU A 27 -10.64 -2.38 2.40
CA LEU A 27 -11.31 -2.66 3.67
C LEU A 27 -10.38 -2.48 4.88
N LEU A 28 -9.10 -2.83 4.76
CA LEU A 28 -8.10 -2.60 5.80
C LEU A 28 -7.84 -1.11 6.03
N LEU A 29 -7.97 -0.29 5.02
CA LEU A 29 -7.78 1.16 5.11
C LEU A 29 -8.96 1.87 5.82
N THR A 30 -10.15 1.30 5.79
CA THR A 30 -11.38 1.93 6.31
C THR A 30 -11.24 2.50 7.74
N PRO A 31 -10.72 1.77 8.76
CA PRO A 31 -10.61 2.31 10.11
C PRO A 31 -9.64 3.51 10.18
N VAL A 32 -8.58 3.51 9.39
CA VAL A 32 -7.62 4.62 9.34
C VAL A 32 -8.29 5.87 8.74
N LEU A 33 -9.08 5.69 7.68
CA LEU A 33 -9.81 6.79 7.05
C LEU A 33 -10.87 7.39 7.97
N ILE A 34 -11.55 6.58 8.79
CA ILE A 34 -12.53 7.07 9.76
C ILE A 34 -11.87 8.02 10.76
N VAL A 35 -10.70 7.65 11.30
CA VAL A 35 -9.96 8.49 12.24
C VAL A 35 -9.56 9.82 11.58
N GLY A 36 -9.04 9.79 10.37
CA GLY A 36 -8.69 10.99 9.62
C GLY A 36 -9.88 11.86 9.28
N ALA A 37 -11.01 11.26 8.91
CA ALA A 37 -12.25 11.98 8.61
C ALA A 37 -12.83 12.70 9.85
N VAL A 38 -12.78 12.06 11.02
CA VAL A 38 -13.18 12.67 12.30
C VAL A 38 -12.28 13.86 12.64
N ALA A 39 -10.96 13.71 12.49
CA ALA A 39 -10.02 14.81 12.72
C ALA A 39 -10.28 16.00 11.78
N LEU A 40 -10.52 15.72 10.50
CA LEU A 40 -10.85 16.74 9.51
C LEU A 40 -12.19 17.41 9.82
N MET A 41 -13.20 16.64 10.21
CA MET A 41 -14.51 17.17 10.59
C MET A 41 -14.41 18.12 11.80
N LEU A 42 -13.70 17.70 12.84
CA LEU A 42 -13.48 18.54 14.03
C LEU A 42 -12.71 19.82 13.69
N ARG A 43 -11.70 19.71 12.84
CA ARG A 43 -10.91 20.88 12.43
C ARG A 43 -11.70 21.90 11.63
N ASN A 44 -12.68 21.47 10.84
CA ASN A 44 -13.45 22.34 9.93
C ASN A 44 -14.92 22.52 10.34
N LEU A 45 -15.29 22.23 11.59
CA LEU A 45 -16.67 22.31 12.05
C LEU A 45 -17.17 23.78 11.99
N PRO A 46 -18.22 24.09 11.21
CA PRO A 46 -18.67 25.46 11.01
C PRO A 46 -19.62 25.94 12.15
N ILE A 47 -19.14 25.87 13.38
CA ILE A 47 -19.88 26.37 14.56
C ILE A 47 -19.27 27.71 14.99
N PRO A 48 -20.07 28.78 15.11
CA PRO A 48 -19.58 30.08 15.59
C PRO A 48 -18.90 29.94 16.96
N GLY A 49 -17.69 30.48 17.11
CA GLY A 49 -16.91 30.42 18.35
C GLY A 49 -16.15 29.12 18.56
N PHE A 50 -16.49 28.01 17.90
CA PHE A 50 -15.77 26.75 18.04
C PHE A 50 -14.36 26.79 17.40
N GLN A 51 -14.26 27.43 16.25
CA GLN A 51 -12.97 27.60 15.57
C GLN A 51 -11.99 28.46 16.38
N GLU A 52 -12.50 29.55 16.98
CA GLU A 52 -11.70 30.39 17.87
C GLU A 52 -11.28 29.64 19.12
N TRP A 53 -12.20 28.87 19.70
CA TRP A 53 -11.92 28.07 20.88
C TRP A 53 -10.85 26.98 20.57
N ILE A 54 -10.97 26.24 19.45
CA ILE A 54 -10.04 25.14 19.12
C ILE A 54 -8.66 25.67 18.73
N THR A 55 -8.59 26.86 18.11
CA THR A 55 -7.32 27.52 17.79
C THR A 55 -6.65 28.15 19.01
N ALA A 56 -7.46 28.63 19.99
CA ALA A 56 -6.96 29.18 21.25
C ALA A 56 -6.64 28.08 22.28
N ALA A 57 -7.30 26.91 22.20
CA ALA A 57 -7.13 25.82 23.14
C ALA A 57 -5.67 25.33 23.19
N ALA A 58 -5.10 25.31 24.39
CA ALA A 58 -3.71 24.90 24.65
C ALA A 58 -2.68 25.60 23.72
N GLY A 59 -2.87 26.90 23.43
CA GLY A 59 -1.96 27.64 22.55
C GLY A 59 -1.90 27.14 21.10
N GLY A 60 -3.01 26.62 20.59
CA GLY A 60 -3.10 26.06 19.23
C GLY A 60 -2.64 24.59 19.09
N ALA A 61 -2.24 23.94 20.17
CA ALA A 61 -1.77 22.56 20.14
C ALA A 61 -2.85 21.57 19.66
N VAL A 62 -4.12 21.82 20.06
CA VAL A 62 -5.24 20.94 19.64
C VAL A 62 -5.45 21.01 18.13
N TYR A 63 -5.45 22.21 17.56
CA TYR A 63 -5.58 22.40 16.11
C TYR A 63 -4.44 21.77 15.33
N SER A 64 -3.21 21.92 15.81
CA SER A 64 -2.01 21.28 15.20
C SER A 64 -2.08 19.77 15.29
N THR A 65 -2.48 19.22 16.44
CA THR A 65 -2.61 17.75 16.62
C THR A 65 -3.65 17.16 15.67
N LEU A 66 -4.79 17.82 15.49
CA LEU A 66 -5.81 17.38 14.52
C LEU A 66 -5.27 17.43 13.08
N GLY A 67 -4.43 18.42 12.76
CA GLY A 67 -3.71 18.48 11.48
C GLY A 67 -2.77 17.30 11.30
N PHE A 68 -1.95 16.97 12.28
CA PHE A 68 -1.06 15.81 12.22
C PHE A 68 -1.81 14.48 12.09
N ILE A 69 -2.95 14.32 12.78
CA ILE A 69 -3.79 13.12 12.63
C ILE A 69 -4.32 13.01 11.20
N TYR A 70 -4.77 14.11 10.62
CA TYR A 70 -5.21 14.13 9.22
C TYR A 70 -4.08 13.78 8.25
N ASP A 71 -2.91 14.39 8.39
CA ASP A 71 -1.76 14.14 7.52
C ASP A 71 -1.24 12.71 7.67
N ALA A 72 -1.22 12.17 8.90
CA ALA A 72 -0.80 10.78 9.18
C ALA A 72 -1.82 9.71 8.76
N THR A 73 -3.03 10.09 8.37
CA THR A 73 -4.08 9.16 7.93
C THR A 73 -4.44 9.38 6.47
N ILE A 74 -5.08 10.48 6.14
CA ILE A 74 -5.53 10.80 4.78
C ILE A 74 -4.36 11.30 3.93
N GLY A 75 -3.40 12.02 4.51
CA GLY A 75 -2.23 12.54 3.81
C GLY A 75 -1.33 11.45 3.22
N ILE A 76 -1.22 10.29 3.89
CA ILE A 76 -0.42 9.13 3.41
C ILE A 76 -1.27 7.93 2.98
N MET A 77 -2.52 8.18 2.64
CA MET A 77 -3.51 7.13 2.32
C MET A 77 -3.06 6.19 1.20
N SER A 78 -2.36 6.70 0.19
CA SER A 78 -1.85 5.89 -0.92
C SER A 78 -0.81 4.86 -0.48
N LEU A 79 0.06 5.20 0.48
CA LEU A 79 1.05 4.27 1.05
C LEU A 79 0.38 3.18 1.89
N CYS A 80 -0.58 3.54 2.73
CA CYS A 80 -1.34 2.58 3.51
C CYS A 80 -2.09 1.58 2.61
N LEU A 81 -2.70 2.10 1.53
CA LEU A 81 -3.39 1.27 0.56
C LEU A 81 -2.44 0.33 -0.18
N LEU A 82 -1.30 0.83 -0.62
CA LEU A 82 -0.26 0.05 -1.29
C LEU A 82 0.21 -1.11 -0.40
N CYS A 83 0.51 -0.84 0.88
CA CYS A 83 0.92 -1.87 1.84
C CYS A 83 -0.19 -2.92 2.05
N GLY A 84 -1.43 -2.49 2.22
CA GLY A 84 -2.58 -3.37 2.43
C GLY A 84 -2.86 -4.29 1.23
N ILE A 85 -2.80 -3.76 0.02
CA ILE A 85 -3.00 -4.53 -1.21
C ILE A 85 -1.83 -5.50 -1.43
N SER A 86 -0.58 -5.02 -1.34
CA SER A 86 0.61 -5.84 -1.55
C SER A 86 0.66 -7.01 -0.56
N TYR A 87 0.39 -6.75 0.72
CA TYR A 87 0.34 -7.79 1.74
C TYR A 87 -0.76 -8.82 1.45
N SER A 88 -1.96 -8.35 1.14
CA SER A 88 -3.12 -9.22 0.85
C SER A 88 -2.89 -10.09 -0.39
N TYR A 89 -2.25 -9.53 -1.42
CA TYR A 89 -1.95 -10.24 -2.64
C TYR A 89 -0.81 -11.26 -2.44
N ALA A 90 0.26 -10.86 -1.76
CA ALA A 90 1.36 -11.76 -1.42
C ALA A 90 0.89 -12.94 -0.56
N ALA A 91 0.01 -12.72 0.42
CA ALA A 91 -0.59 -13.77 1.22
C ALA A 91 -1.41 -14.78 0.40
N THR A 92 -2.07 -14.30 -0.67
CA THR A 92 -2.81 -15.17 -1.59
C THR A 92 -1.87 -16.03 -2.44
N ILE A 93 -0.68 -15.51 -2.80
CA ILE A 93 0.30 -16.23 -3.64
C ILE A 93 1.12 -17.22 -2.84
N SER A 94 1.55 -16.86 -1.62
CA SER A 94 2.51 -17.63 -0.80
C SER A 94 1.89 -18.54 0.23
N GLY A 95 0.55 -18.57 0.34
CA GLY A 95 -0.11 -19.33 1.40
C GLY A 95 0.13 -18.79 2.80
N SER A 96 0.28 -17.47 2.95
CA SER A 96 0.46 -16.74 4.22
C SER A 96 1.85 -16.87 4.87
N ASP A 97 2.90 -17.12 4.10
CA ASP A 97 4.27 -16.96 4.59
C ASP A 97 4.55 -15.48 4.89
N LYS A 98 4.68 -15.16 6.17
CA LYS A 98 4.83 -13.78 6.67
C LYS A 98 6.06 -13.08 6.12
N THR A 99 7.17 -13.79 5.99
CA THR A 99 8.44 -13.23 5.49
C THR A 99 8.30 -12.85 4.02
N PHE A 100 7.70 -13.72 3.22
CA PHE A 100 7.41 -13.44 1.82
C PHE A 100 6.49 -12.22 1.65
N CYS A 101 5.43 -12.13 2.45
CA CYS A 101 4.50 -11.01 2.42
C CYS A 101 5.19 -9.68 2.76
N LEU A 102 6.05 -9.66 3.78
CA LEU A 102 6.80 -8.46 4.18
C LEU A 102 7.73 -7.98 3.07
N VAL A 103 8.50 -8.89 2.49
CA VAL A 103 9.44 -8.54 1.40
C VAL A 103 8.69 -8.06 0.15
N ALA A 104 7.54 -8.65 -0.16
CA ALA A 104 6.70 -8.19 -1.27
C ALA A 104 6.17 -6.76 -1.04
N VAL A 105 5.79 -6.41 0.20
CA VAL A 105 5.40 -5.04 0.56
C VAL A 105 6.56 -4.08 0.39
N MET A 106 7.77 -4.44 0.86
CA MET A 106 8.97 -3.59 0.71
C MET A 106 9.33 -3.39 -0.77
N ALA A 107 9.24 -4.43 -1.59
CA ALA A 107 9.46 -4.34 -3.03
C ALA A 107 8.45 -3.40 -3.70
N SER A 108 7.17 -3.50 -3.33
CA SER A 108 6.12 -2.63 -3.85
C SER A 108 6.29 -1.17 -3.43
N LEU A 109 6.72 -0.92 -2.18
CA LEU A 109 7.07 0.42 -1.70
C LEU A 109 8.22 1.01 -2.51
N GLY A 110 9.31 0.26 -2.70
CA GLY A 110 10.46 0.71 -3.49
C GLY A 110 10.07 1.05 -4.92
N SER A 111 9.28 0.20 -5.58
CA SER A 111 8.78 0.44 -6.94
C SER A 111 7.89 1.68 -7.01
N PHE A 112 7.02 1.89 -6.02
CA PHE A 112 6.16 3.07 -5.96
C PHE A 112 6.96 4.35 -5.80
N PHE A 113 7.96 4.38 -4.92
CA PHE A 113 8.79 5.56 -4.72
C PHE A 113 9.61 5.91 -5.97
N ILE A 114 10.10 4.92 -6.70
CA ILE A 114 10.82 5.16 -7.95
C ILE A 114 9.90 5.74 -9.01
N LEU A 115 8.73 5.14 -9.21
CA LEU A 115 7.73 5.62 -10.16
C LEU A 115 7.28 7.05 -9.81
N PHE A 116 7.08 7.32 -8.52
CA PHE A 116 6.65 8.62 -8.04
C PHE A 116 7.74 9.69 -8.15
N SER A 117 9.00 9.35 -7.81
CA SER A 117 10.16 10.23 -7.96
C SER A 117 10.43 10.59 -9.42
N ALA A 118 10.21 9.66 -10.35
CA ALA A 118 10.36 9.90 -11.78
C ALA A 118 9.35 10.93 -12.32
N GLN A 119 8.14 10.99 -11.73
CA GLN A 119 7.10 11.97 -12.10
C GLN A 119 7.30 13.36 -11.48
N SER A 120 7.94 13.46 -10.34
CA SER A 120 7.97 14.69 -9.50
C SER A 120 9.26 15.52 -9.67
N SER A 121 9.99 15.39 -10.76
CA SER A 121 11.22 16.19 -11.02
C SER A 121 12.23 16.16 -9.84
N GLY A 122 12.27 15.08 -9.07
CA GLY A 122 13.22 14.86 -7.97
C GLY A 122 12.86 15.52 -6.64
N VAL A 123 11.73 16.22 -6.53
CA VAL A 123 11.25 16.80 -5.26
C VAL A 123 10.11 15.94 -4.71
N PHE A 124 10.29 15.42 -3.52
CA PHE A 124 9.31 14.58 -2.84
C PHE A 124 8.28 15.45 -2.10
N GLU A 125 7.12 15.67 -2.70
CA GLU A 125 6.01 16.36 -2.03
C GLU A 125 5.10 15.37 -1.29
N PHE A 126 5.14 15.40 0.05
CA PHE A 126 4.25 14.58 0.88
C PHE A 126 2.76 14.82 0.59
N ALA A 127 2.40 16.04 0.20
CA ALA A 127 1.01 16.40 -0.13
C ALA A 127 0.44 15.56 -1.30
N SER A 128 1.27 15.06 -2.18
CA SER A 128 0.87 14.24 -3.32
C SER A 128 0.69 12.76 -3.01
N LEU A 129 1.06 12.29 -1.81
CA LEU A 129 0.85 10.90 -1.36
C LEU A 129 -0.60 10.60 -0.92
N GLY A 130 -1.47 11.58 -0.91
CA GLY A 130 -2.89 11.45 -0.57
C GLY A 130 -3.71 10.77 -1.67
N ALA A 131 -4.94 11.25 -1.86
CA ALA A 131 -5.91 10.69 -2.80
C ALA A 131 -5.46 10.67 -4.26
N VAL A 132 -4.63 11.63 -4.67
CA VAL A 132 -4.17 11.79 -6.06
C VAL A 132 -3.34 10.58 -6.51
N SER A 133 -2.44 10.08 -5.66
CA SER A 133 -1.57 8.94 -5.97
C SER A 133 -2.20 7.58 -5.72
N MET A 134 -3.46 7.54 -5.26
CA MET A 134 -4.14 6.30 -4.88
C MET A 134 -4.24 5.31 -6.03
N PHE A 135 -4.58 5.78 -7.24
CA PHE A 135 -4.65 4.92 -8.43
C PHE A 135 -3.28 4.37 -8.81
N GLY A 136 -2.24 5.20 -8.76
CA GLY A 136 -0.86 4.77 -8.98
C GLY A 136 -0.43 3.70 -7.96
N ALA A 137 -0.78 3.90 -6.70
CA ALA A 137 -0.50 2.94 -5.63
C ALA A 137 -1.20 1.58 -5.84
N ILE A 138 -2.47 1.57 -6.30
CA ILE A 138 -3.20 0.34 -6.63
C ILE A 138 -2.52 -0.41 -7.77
N LEU A 139 -2.23 0.27 -8.87
CA LEU A 139 -1.58 -0.34 -10.04
C LEU A 139 -0.19 -0.84 -9.70
N CYS A 140 0.62 -0.01 -9.02
CA CYS A 140 1.96 -0.37 -8.60
C CYS A 140 1.96 -1.57 -7.64
N SER A 141 1.07 -1.59 -6.64
CA SER A 141 1.01 -2.69 -5.68
C SER A 141 0.66 -4.04 -6.33
N VAL A 142 -0.31 -4.05 -7.25
CA VAL A 142 -0.73 -5.28 -7.94
C VAL A 142 0.36 -5.75 -8.89
N THR A 143 0.93 -4.86 -9.71
CA THR A 143 1.97 -5.22 -10.70
C THR A 143 3.27 -5.64 -10.01
N ALA A 144 3.76 -4.87 -9.05
CA ALA A 144 4.98 -5.18 -8.32
C ALA A 144 4.87 -6.52 -7.56
N THR A 145 3.76 -6.76 -6.86
CA THR A 145 3.54 -8.02 -6.14
C THR A 145 3.39 -9.21 -7.09
N ALA A 146 2.72 -9.03 -8.25
CA ALA A 146 2.60 -10.06 -9.27
C ALA A 146 3.96 -10.43 -9.87
N LEU A 147 4.78 -9.44 -10.23
CA LEU A 147 6.13 -9.62 -10.74
C LEU A 147 7.03 -10.29 -9.70
N PHE A 148 6.99 -9.82 -8.45
CA PHE A 148 7.72 -10.42 -7.35
C PHE A 148 7.35 -11.90 -7.16
N GLY A 149 6.06 -12.22 -7.17
CA GLY A 149 5.57 -13.60 -7.10
C GLY A 149 6.00 -14.46 -8.29
N ALA A 150 5.99 -13.90 -9.50
CA ALA A 150 6.49 -14.60 -10.70
C ALA A 150 8.00 -14.88 -10.60
N PHE A 151 8.80 -13.87 -10.28
CA PHE A 151 10.25 -14.03 -10.16
C PHE A 151 10.64 -14.99 -9.04
N SER A 152 9.94 -14.97 -7.90
CA SER A 152 10.19 -15.91 -6.81
C SER A 152 9.94 -17.38 -7.20
N ARG A 153 9.03 -17.64 -8.16
CA ARG A 153 8.79 -18.99 -8.71
C ARG A 153 9.86 -19.42 -9.70
N TYR A 154 10.40 -18.48 -10.48
CA TYR A 154 11.43 -18.75 -11.48
C TYR A 154 12.84 -18.85 -10.89
N LEU A 155 13.04 -18.54 -9.61
CA LEU A 155 14.35 -18.67 -8.97
C LEU A 155 14.81 -20.13 -9.02
N PRO A 156 15.95 -20.43 -9.70
CA PRO A 156 16.37 -21.80 -9.92
C PRO A 156 16.64 -22.52 -8.59
N ALA A 157 16.21 -23.77 -8.52
CA ALA A 157 16.41 -24.66 -7.36
C ALA A 157 17.87 -24.72 -6.88
N ARG A 158 18.84 -24.35 -7.70
CA ARG A 158 20.26 -24.26 -7.36
C ARG A 158 20.60 -23.19 -6.33
N LEU A 159 19.93 -22.02 -6.35
CA LEU A 159 20.08 -21.00 -5.30
C LEU A 159 19.46 -21.46 -3.97
N ARG A 160 18.42 -22.27 -4.04
CA ARG A 160 17.76 -22.89 -2.89
C ARG A 160 18.65 -23.96 -2.22
N SER A 161 19.51 -24.62 -2.98
CA SER A 161 20.41 -25.67 -2.51
C SER A 161 21.69 -25.14 -1.84
N TYR A 162 22.17 -23.94 -2.23
CA TYR A 162 23.42 -23.37 -1.72
C TYR A 162 23.34 -22.90 -0.26
N SER A 163 22.17 -22.82 0.29
CA SER A 163 21.91 -22.23 1.61
C SER A 163 21.49 -23.25 2.67
N ALA A 164 21.77 -24.51 2.51
CA ALA A 164 21.36 -25.59 3.44
C ALA A 164 21.94 -25.46 4.87
N GLY A 165 22.92 -24.57 5.10
CA GLY A 165 23.51 -24.30 6.41
C GLY A 165 23.22 -22.91 6.98
N MET A 166 22.42 -22.06 6.31
CA MET A 166 22.14 -20.70 6.75
C MET A 166 20.76 -20.60 7.39
N ASP A 167 20.61 -19.64 8.29
CA ASP A 167 19.32 -19.35 8.95
C ASP A 167 18.21 -19.12 7.90
N VAL A 168 17.05 -19.69 8.15
CA VAL A 168 15.92 -19.71 7.20
C VAL A 168 15.55 -18.28 6.74
N GLN A 169 15.60 -17.30 7.64
CA GLN A 169 15.30 -15.90 7.33
C GLN A 169 16.33 -15.29 6.39
N PHE A 170 17.62 -15.54 6.61
CA PHE A 170 18.69 -15.02 5.76
C PHE A 170 18.62 -15.64 4.36
N ARG A 171 18.30 -16.93 4.27
CA ARG A 171 18.10 -17.64 3.01
C ARG A 171 16.97 -17.07 2.18
N VAL A 172 15.84 -16.75 2.83
CA VAL A 172 14.69 -16.14 2.18
C VAL A 172 15.06 -14.74 1.70
N SER A 173 15.73 -13.94 2.53
CA SER A 173 16.14 -12.58 2.18
C SER A 173 17.08 -12.53 0.98
N VAL A 174 18.11 -13.37 0.94
CA VAL A 174 19.05 -13.44 -0.18
C VAL A 174 18.36 -13.93 -1.47
N SER A 175 17.46 -14.91 -1.37
CA SER A 175 16.71 -15.39 -2.54
C SER A 175 15.75 -14.35 -3.11
N LEU A 176 15.35 -13.37 -2.32
CA LEU A 176 14.41 -12.32 -2.72
C LEU A 176 15.09 -11.03 -3.23
N ILE A 177 16.42 -10.89 -3.09
CA ILE A 177 17.16 -9.73 -3.62
C ILE A 177 16.97 -9.61 -5.13
N VAL A 178 17.14 -10.70 -5.87
CA VAL A 178 17.03 -10.70 -7.34
C VAL A 178 15.62 -10.33 -7.81
N PRO A 179 14.52 -10.92 -7.30
CA PRO A 179 13.17 -10.51 -7.65
C PRO A 179 12.87 -9.06 -7.33
N VAL A 180 13.35 -8.56 -6.18
CA VAL A 180 13.18 -7.14 -5.80
C VAL A 180 13.90 -6.23 -6.79
N TRP A 181 15.15 -6.56 -7.14
CA TRP A 181 15.95 -5.78 -8.09
C TRP A 181 15.30 -5.73 -9.48
N LEU A 182 14.84 -6.88 -9.98
CA LEU A 182 14.13 -6.96 -11.26
C LEU A 182 12.79 -6.22 -11.25
N CYS A 183 12.08 -6.26 -10.13
CA CYS A 183 10.83 -5.51 -9.97
C CYS A 183 11.08 -4.00 -10.02
N VAL A 184 12.11 -3.54 -9.34
CA VAL A 184 12.50 -2.13 -9.28
C VAL A 184 13.01 -1.62 -10.64
N LEU A 185 13.75 -2.44 -11.39
CA LEU A 185 14.26 -2.06 -12.72
C LEU A 185 13.18 -2.05 -13.81
N HIS A 186 12.06 -2.74 -13.60
CA HIS A 186 10.98 -2.81 -14.58
C HIS A 186 10.04 -1.59 -14.51
N PHE A 187 10.09 -0.84 -13.43
CA PHE A 187 9.37 0.42 -13.23
C PHE A 187 10.25 1.64 -13.54
#